data_6b8da9021d2cccac97ebd5a5f5b20951
#
_entry.id   6b8da9021d2cccac97ebd5a5f5b20951
#
_cell.length_a   1.000
_cell.length_b   1.000
_cell.length_c   1.000
_cell.angle_alpha   90.00
_cell.angle_beta   90.00
_cell.angle_gamma   90.00
#
_symmetry.space_group_name_H-M   'P 1'
#
loop_
_entity.id
_entity.type
_entity.pdbx_description
1 polymer ?
#
loop_
_entity_poly.entity_id
_entity_poly.type
_entity_poly.pdbx_seq_one_letter_code
_entity_poly.pdbx_strand_id
1 'polypeptide(L)'
;DECINQSSGKAKKILKYAKKSIGFSNLESKIVQAGRDFHEMIGVFGEGLYKRNDEEFSYEVIGSRLAEQRNDFAHGNIDKDFKGAAILDLLLLRYLVYAMQLKRIGVSAANTRRAINELFGLMYYLPAEDGDTETVSKNTEINEPNNETEGNADEIVEAE
;
A
#
# COMPACT_ATOMS: atom_id res chain seq x y z
N ASP A 1 21.26 19.46 -27.09
CA ASP A 1 20.34 20.19 -27.99
C ASP A 1 21.00 20.65 -29.30
N GLU A 2 22.26 21.04 -29.28
CA GLU A 2 23.01 21.47 -30.50
C GLU A 2 23.05 20.36 -31.58
N CYS A 3 23.37 19.13 -31.21
CA CYS A 3 23.39 17.99 -32.16
C CYS A 3 22.06 17.76 -32.86
N ILE A 4 20.93 17.98 -32.16
CA ILE A 4 19.59 17.83 -32.73
C ILE A 4 19.30 18.96 -33.72
N ASN A 5 19.76 20.18 -33.44
CA ASN A 5 19.53 21.32 -34.30
C ASN A 5 20.38 21.27 -35.57
N GLN A 6 21.58 20.67 -35.49
CA GLN A 6 22.49 20.48 -36.64
C GLN A 6 22.15 19.29 -37.51
N SER A 7 21.32 18.36 -37.03
CA SER A 7 20.91 17.16 -37.76
C SER A 7 19.67 17.41 -38.62
N SER A 8 19.55 16.70 -39.74
CA SER A 8 18.43 16.85 -40.68
C SER A 8 17.72 15.50 -40.92
N GLY A 9 16.49 15.55 -41.42
CA GLY A 9 15.76 14.41 -41.91
C GLY A 9 15.52 13.30 -40.85
N LYS A 10 15.84 12.05 -41.20
CA LYS A 10 15.62 10.87 -40.39
C LYS A 10 16.45 10.87 -39.08
N ALA A 11 17.70 11.36 -39.17
CA ALA A 11 18.58 11.46 -38.01
C ALA A 11 18.02 12.41 -36.95
N LYS A 12 17.44 13.51 -37.32
CA LYS A 12 16.79 14.48 -36.40
C LYS A 12 15.59 13.82 -35.66
N LYS A 13 14.78 13.03 -36.36
CA LYS A 13 13.67 12.30 -35.76
C LYS A 13 14.16 11.28 -34.73
N ILE A 14 15.20 10.50 -35.07
CA ILE A 14 15.80 9.50 -34.18
C ILE A 14 16.37 10.17 -32.94
N LEU A 15 17.13 11.26 -33.07
CA LEU A 15 17.71 11.98 -31.94
C LEU A 15 16.66 12.63 -31.05
N LYS A 16 15.57 13.18 -31.61
CA LYS A 16 14.43 13.68 -30.82
C LYS A 16 13.75 12.56 -30.06
N TYR A 17 13.56 11.40 -30.68
CA TYR A 17 12.98 10.23 -30.02
C TYR A 17 13.87 9.71 -28.91
N ALA A 18 15.19 9.56 -29.16
CA ALA A 18 16.17 9.14 -28.16
C ALA A 18 16.21 10.12 -26.96
N LYS A 19 16.24 11.44 -27.21
CA LYS A 19 16.18 12.45 -26.16
C LYS A 19 14.90 12.30 -25.31
N LYS A 20 13.77 12.12 -25.96
CA LYS A 20 12.50 11.88 -25.28
C LYS A 20 12.53 10.59 -24.43
N SER A 21 13.11 9.52 -24.97
CA SER A 21 13.20 8.20 -24.29
C SER A 21 14.17 8.24 -23.09
N ILE A 22 15.27 8.97 -23.19
CA ILE A 22 16.24 9.13 -22.08
C ILE A 22 15.64 9.94 -20.92
N GLY A 23 14.75 10.91 -21.22
CA GLY A 23 14.11 11.75 -20.20
C GLY A 23 12.89 11.13 -19.51
N PHE A 24 12.37 10.01 -20.04
CA PHE A 24 11.21 9.35 -19.49
C PHE A 24 11.58 7.94 -19.04
N SER A 25 11.75 7.73 -17.72
CA SER A 25 11.65 6.38 -17.17
C SER A 25 10.29 5.82 -17.60
N ASN A 26 10.27 4.63 -18.21
CA ASN A 26 9.02 3.98 -18.59
C ASN A 26 8.21 3.60 -17.34
N LEU A 27 6.95 3.23 -17.49
CA LEU A 27 6.08 2.86 -16.36
C LEU A 27 6.67 1.69 -15.57
N GLU A 28 7.20 0.68 -16.28
CA GLU A 28 7.89 -0.46 -15.68
C GLU A 28 8.99 -0.04 -14.72
N SER A 29 9.96 0.77 -15.18
CA SER A 29 11.06 1.26 -14.34
C SER A 29 10.58 2.05 -13.12
N LYS A 30 9.48 2.81 -13.24
CA LYS A 30 8.90 3.56 -12.13
C LYS A 30 8.28 2.63 -11.09
N ILE A 31 7.58 1.59 -11.52
CA ILE A 31 6.98 0.61 -10.62
C ILE A 31 8.07 -0.17 -9.90
N VAL A 32 9.09 -0.64 -10.61
CA VAL A 32 10.24 -1.36 -10.03
C VAL A 32 10.93 -0.49 -8.98
N GLN A 33 11.25 0.76 -9.32
CA GLN A 33 11.91 1.68 -8.40
C GLN A 33 11.04 1.94 -7.16
N ALA A 34 9.76 2.25 -7.35
CA ALA A 34 8.84 2.48 -6.24
C ALA A 34 8.68 1.23 -5.36
N GLY A 35 8.58 0.03 -5.95
CA GLY A 35 8.53 -1.23 -5.20
C GLY A 35 9.76 -1.41 -4.30
N ARG A 36 10.96 -1.15 -4.83
CA ARG A 36 12.21 -1.21 -4.07
C ARG A 36 12.29 -0.14 -2.97
N ASP A 37 11.94 1.10 -3.28
CA ASP A 37 11.98 2.24 -2.33
C ASP A 37 11.00 2.07 -1.16
N PHE A 38 9.93 1.32 -1.36
CA PHE A 38 8.89 1.05 -0.37
C PHE A 38 8.87 -0.39 0.13
N HIS A 39 9.88 -1.19 -0.24
CA HIS A 39 9.95 -2.62 0.13
C HIS A 39 9.83 -2.85 1.63
N GLU A 40 10.45 -2.03 2.45
CA GLU A 40 10.34 -2.08 3.91
C GLU A 40 8.88 -2.00 4.40
N MET A 41 8.01 -1.29 3.68
CA MET A 41 6.61 -1.08 4.07
C MET A 41 5.66 -2.13 3.52
N ILE A 42 5.94 -2.65 2.31
CA ILE A 42 5.00 -3.51 1.58
C ILE A 42 5.56 -4.90 1.24
N GLY A 43 6.87 -5.12 1.38
CA GLY A 43 7.52 -6.37 0.94
C GLY A 43 6.91 -7.62 1.57
N VAL A 44 6.71 -7.60 2.89
CA VAL A 44 6.10 -8.72 3.63
C VAL A 44 4.72 -9.11 3.10
N PHE A 45 3.92 -8.14 2.68
CA PHE A 45 2.59 -8.38 2.12
C PHE A 45 2.68 -8.91 0.70
N GLY A 46 3.60 -8.37 -0.10
CA GLY A 46 3.88 -8.83 -1.45
C GLY A 46 4.37 -10.28 -1.45
N GLU A 47 5.44 -10.57 -0.74
CA GLU A 47 6.00 -11.92 -0.64
C GLU A 47 4.95 -12.95 -0.18
N GLY A 48 4.19 -12.62 0.87
CA GLY A 48 3.14 -13.51 1.37
C GLY A 48 1.96 -13.66 0.40
N LEU A 49 1.60 -12.61 -0.33
CA LEU A 49 0.53 -12.63 -1.34
C LEU A 49 0.89 -13.59 -2.49
N TYR A 50 2.09 -13.44 -3.06
CA TYR A 50 2.54 -14.25 -4.19
C TYR A 50 2.81 -15.70 -3.78
N LYS A 51 3.48 -15.91 -2.64
CA LYS A 51 3.74 -17.26 -2.12
C LYS A 51 2.45 -18.07 -1.91
N ARG A 52 1.37 -17.45 -1.42
CA ARG A 52 0.08 -18.13 -1.22
C ARG A 52 -0.63 -18.51 -2.51
N ASN A 53 -0.22 -17.93 -3.61
CA ASN A 53 -0.79 -18.19 -4.94
C ASN A 53 0.18 -18.95 -5.85
N ASP A 54 1.25 -19.54 -5.30
CA ASP A 54 2.29 -20.29 -6.02
C ASP A 54 2.94 -19.47 -7.14
N GLU A 55 3.08 -18.15 -6.92
CA GLU A 55 3.67 -17.21 -7.87
C GLU A 55 4.98 -16.65 -7.32
N GLU A 56 5.92 -16.32 -8.21
CA GLU A 56 7.19 -15.69 -7.87
C GLU A 56 7.01 -14.18 -7.64
N PHE A 57 7.52 -13.69 -6.50
CA PHE A 57 7.53 -12.27 -6.19
C PHE A 57 8.78 -11.58 -6.76
N SER A 58 8.60 -10.74 -7.78
CA SER A 58 9.67 -9.92 -8.38
C SER A 58 9.10 -8.59 -8.88
N TYR A 59 9.66 -7.48 -8.43
CA TYR A 59 9.24 -6.15 -8.89
C TYR A 59 9.46 -5.94 -10.38
N GLU A 60 10.47 -6.59 -10.98
CA GLU A 60 10.76 -6.54 -12.40
C GLU A 60 9.64 -7.21 -13.22
N VAL A 61 9.25 -8.40 -12.82
CA VAL A 61 8.17 -9.15 -13.48
C VAL A 61 6.84 -8.43 -13.33
N ILE A 62 6.55 -7.91 -12.12
CA ILE A 62 5.34 -7.14 -11.81
C ILE A 62 5.31 -5.85 -12.64
N GLY A 63 6.40 -5.09 -12.68
CA GLY A 63 6.51 -3.85 -13.44
C GLY A 63 6.28 -4.06 -14.93
N SER A 64 6.85 -5.12 -15.49
CA SER A 64 6.69 -5.50 -16.91
C SER A 64 5.24 -5.86 -17.22
N ARG A 65 4.59 -6.73 -16.42
CA ARG A 65 3.18 -7.12 -16.61
C ARG A 65 2.24 -5.91 -16.52
N LEU A 66 2.42 -5.05 -15.53
CA LEU A 66 1.58 -3.85 -15.35
C LEU A 66 1.77 -2.86 -16.51
N ALA A 67 2.99 -2.69 -17.01
CA ALA A 67 3.26 -1.84 -18.16
C ALA A 67 2.63 -2.39 -19.44
N GLU A 68 2.71 -3.70 -19.67
CA GLU A 68 2.07 -4.38 -20.81
C GLU A 68 0.55 -4.27 -20.74
N GLN A 69 -0.05 -4.56 -19.57
CA GLN A 69 -1.49 -4.47 -19.35
C GLN A 69 -2.02 -3.04 -19.60
N ARG A 70 -1.32 -2.04 -19.09
CA ARG A 70 -1.68 -0.63 -19.31
C ARG A 70 -1.60 -0.27 -20.79
N ASN A 71 -0.58 -0.78 -21.52
CA ASN A 71 -0.44 -0.52 -22.95
C ASN A 71 -1.57 -1.20 -23.74
N ASP A 72 -1.95 -2.42 -23.41
CA ASP A 72 -3.08 -3.10 -24.04
C ASP A 72 -4.36 -2.28 -23.89
N PHE A 73 -4.70 -1.84 -22.67
CA PHE A 73 -5.87 -0.99 -22.47
C PHE A 73 -5.79 0.37 -23.18
N ALA A 74 -4.60 1.00 -23.18
CA ALA A 74 -4.41 2.28 -23.85
C ALA A 74 -4.57 2.20 -25.38
N HIS A 75 -4.36 1.03 -25.96
CA HIS A 75 -4.57 0.74 -27.40
C HIS A 75 -5.96 0.15 -27.71
N GLY A 76 -6.85 0.08 -26.72
CA GLY A 76 -8.21 -0.42 -26.91
C GLY A 76 -8.32 -1.94 -26.98
N ASN A 77 -7.28 -2.68 -26.61
CA ASN A 77 -7.28 -4.14 -26.60
C ASN A 77 -7.98 -4.66 -25.32
N ILE A 78 -9.23 -4.27 -25.12
CA ILE A 78 -10.01 -4.61 -23.92
C ILE A 78 -10.45 -6.08 -23.88
N ASP A 79 -10.39 -6.76 -25.02
CA ASP A 79 -10.76 -8.19 -25.14
C ASP A 79 -9.66 -9.14 -24.68
N LYS A 80 -8.48 -8.59 -24.32
CA LYS A 80 -7.41 -9.39 -23.76
C LYS A 80 -7.66 -9.68 -22.29
N ASP A 81 -7.64 -10.96 -21.95
CA ASP A 81 -7.72 -11.40 -20.56
C ASP A 81 -6.53 -10.90 -19.73
N PHE A 82 -6.77 -10.77 -18.43
CA PHE A 82 -5.69 -10.53 -17.48
C PHE A 82 -4.71 -11.70 -17.50
N LYS A 83 -3.43 -11.41 -17.72
CA LYS A 83 -2.40 -12.43 -17.82
C LYS A 83 -1.81 -12.77 -16.45
N GLY A 84 -1.69 -14.08 -16.18
CA GLY A 84 -0.99 -14.59 -15.01
C GLY A 84 -1.44 -13.94 -13.70
N ALA A 85 -0.49 -13.46 -12.91
CA ALA A 85 -0.72 -12.87 -11.60
C ALA A 85 -1.19 -11.39 -11.63
N ALA A 86 -1.80 -10.90 -12.71
CA ALA A 86 -2.16 -9.49 -12.87
C ALA A 86 -3.07 -8.96 -11.74
N ILE A 87 -3.95 -9.80 -11.20
CA ILE A 87 -4.79 -9.43 -10.04
C ILE A 87 -3.92 -9.22 -8.79
N LEU A 88 -2.93 -10.07 -8.57
CA LEU A 88 -1.97 -9.94 -7.47
C LEU A 88 -1.13 -8.67 -7.62
N ASP A 89 -0.72 -8.36 -8.87
CA ASP A 89 0.00 -7.13 -9.21
C ASP A 89 -0.83 -5.89 -8.85
N LEU A 90 -2.12 -5.89 -9.15
CA LEU A 90 -3.03 -4.78 -8.81
C LEU A 90 -3.22 -4.63 -7.29
N LEU A 91 -3.31 -5.74 -6.55
CA LEU A 91 -3.39 -5.72 -5.09
C LEU A 91 -2.09 -5.15 -4.49
N LEU A 92 -0.92 -5.58 -4.96
CA LEU A 92 0.36 -5.05 -4.52
C LEU A 92 0.49 -3.56 -4.85
N LEU A 93 0.09 -3.15 -6.06
CA LEU A 93 0.09 -1.75 -6.47
C LEU A 93 -0.80 -0.90 -5.55
N ARG A 94 -1.92 -1.43 -5.10
CA ARG A 94 -2.79 -0.78 -4.11
C ARG A 94 -2.06 -0.55 -2.79
N TYR A 95 -1.33 -1.55 -2.26
CA TYR A 95 -0.54 -1.39 -1.04
C TYR A 95 0.57 -0.34 -1.24
N LEU A 96 1.24 -0.36 -2.39
CA LEU A 96 2.27 0.61 -2.74
C LEU A 96 1.73 2.05 -2.74
N VAL A 97 0.58 2.29 -3.36
CA VAL A 97 -0.05 3.62 -3.40
C VAL A 97 -0.37 4.12 -2.00
N TYR A 98 -0.92 3.27 -1.12
CA TYR A 98 -1.17 3.65 0.27
C TYR A 98 0.11 3.93 1.04
N ALA A 99 1.16 3.11 0.87
CA ALA A 99 2.46 3.35 1.48
C ALA A 99 3.06 4.69 1.05
N MET A 100 2.96 5.03 -0.24
CA MET A 100 3.41 6.32 -0.78
C MET A 100 2.66 7.50 -0.14
N GLN A 101 1.35 7.38 0.01
CA GLN A 101 0.52 8.44 0.60
C GLN A 101 0.84 8.62 2.09
N LEU A 102 0.93 7.53 2.87
CA LEU A 102 1.24 7.57 4.29
C LEU A 102 2.66 8.13 4.54
N LYS A 103 3.65 7.71 3.75
CA LYS A 103 5.00 8.28 3.81
C LYS A 103 5.00 9.78 3.51
N ARG A 104 4.21 10.22 2.53
CA ARG A 104 4.13 11.65 2.15
C ARG A 104 3.61 12.53 3.28
N ILE A 105 2.74 12.02 4.13
CA ILE A 105 2.23 12.73 5.33
C ILE A 105 3.06 12.48 6.59
N GLY A 106 4.24 11.83 6.46
CA GLY A 106 5.20 11.66 7.55
C GLY A 106 4.99 10.44 8.44
N VAL A 107 4.14 9.48 8.05
CA VAL A 107 3.97 8.23 8.80
C VAL A 107 5.22 7.37 8.67
N SER A 108 5.70 6.81 9.79
CA SER A 108 6.86 5.91 9.83
C SER A 108 6.62 4.61 9.05
N ALA A 109 7.69 3.91 8.68
CA ALA A 109 7.58 2.64 7.96
C ALA A 109 6.81 1.58 8.77
N ALA A 110 7.08 1.48 10.08
CA ALA A 110 6.38 0.55 10.97
C ALA A 110 4.88 0.83 11.06
N ASN A 111 4.51 2.09 11.29
CA ASN A 111 3.11 2.50 11.36
C ASN A 111 2.42 2.36 10.00
N THR A 112 3.13 2.58 8.89
CA THR A 112 2.61 2.33 7.54
C THR A 112 2.31 0.84 7.33
N ARG A 113 3.21 -0.08 7.75
CA ARG A 113 2.94 -1.52 7.70
C ARG A 113 1.71 -1.89 8.52
N ARG A 114 1.62 -1.39 9.76
CA ARG A 114 0.49 -1.65 10.65
C ARG A 114 -0.83 -1.16 10.03
N ALA A 115 -0.85 0.07 9.55
CA ALA A 115 -2.03 0.66 8.90
C ALA A 115 -2.48 -0.11 7.66
N ILE A 116 -1.56 -0.56 6.80
CA ILE A 116 -1.87 -1.38 5.62
C ILE A 116 -2.42 -2.74 6.05
N ASN A 117 -1.80 -3.39 7.05
CA ASN A 117 -2.25 -4.68 7.57
C ASN A 117 -3.70 -4.60 8.10
N GLU A 118 -4.01 -3.58 8.88
CA GLU A 118 -5.34 -3.36 9.44
C GLU A 118 -6.37 -2.97 8.37
N LEU A 119 -6.02 -1.98 7.53
CA LEU A 119 -6.92 -1.45 6.49
C LEU A 119 -7.38 -2.52 5.49
N PHE A 120 -6.49 -3.45 5.17
CA PHE A 120 -6.78 -4.51 4.19
C PHE A 120 -7.09 -5.86 4.84
N GLY A 121 -7.14 -5.94 6.17
CA GLY A 121 -7.46 -7.17 6.90
C GLY A 121 -6.47 -8.31 6.60
N LEU A 122 -5.17 -7.99 6.44
CA LEU A 122 -4.19 -8.98 5.95
C LEU A 122 -3.77 -9.97 7.02
N MET A 123 -3.98 -9.65 8.30
CA MET A 123 -3.73 -10.52 9.47
C MET A 123 -2.27 -11.01 9.60
N TYR A 124 -1.29 -10.22 9.12
CA TYR A 124 0.11 -10.52 9.35
C TYR A 124 0.50 -10.17 10.78
N TYR A 125 1.28 -11.04 11.43
CA TYR A 125 1.95 -10.70 12.67
C TYR A 125 3.10 -9.74 12.35
N LEU A 126 2.98 -8.52 12.85
CA LEU A 126 4.02 -7.50 12.74
C LEU A 126 4.56 -7.27 14.15
N PRO A 127 5.82 -7.63 14.45
CA PRO A 127 6.41 -7.38 15.77
C PRO A 127 6.38 -5.88 16.06
N ALA A 128 6.13 -5.52 17.34
CA ALA A 128 6.28 -4.14 17.79
C ALA A 128 7.76 -3.76 17.67
N GLU A 129 8.05 -2.61 17.05
CA GLU A 129 9.40 -2.06 17.08
C GLU A 129 9.62 -1.47 18.48
N ASP A 130 10.82 -1.69 19.07
CA ASP A 130 11.22 -1.24 20.41
C ASP A 130 11.25 0.30 20.50
N GLY A 131 10.13 0.95 20.40
CA GLY A 131 9.98 2.40 20.43
C GLY A 131 8.53 2.88 20.48
N ASP A 132 7.56 1.99 20.21
CA ASP A 132 6.14 2.37 20.13
C ASP A 132 5.37 2.19 21.46
N THR A 133 6.06 2.04 22.60
CA THR A 133 5.43 1.80 23.90
C THR A 133 4.97 3.08 24.62
N GLU A 134 5.02 4.24 24.00
CA GLU A 134 4.49 5.46 24.60
C GLU A 134 3.36 6.03 23.73
N THR A 135 2.11 5.63 23.96
CA THR A 135 0.91 6.51 23.96
C THR A 135 -0.44 5.79 23.96
N VAL A 136 -0.57 4.62 24.59
CA VAL A 136 -1.93 4.08 24.86
C VAL A 136 -2.04 3.59 26.31
N SER A 137 -1.73 4.47 27.26
CA SER A 137 -2.03 4.22 28.67
C SER A 137 -2.28 5.53 29.40
N LYS A 138 -3.30 6.27 29.01
CA LYS A 138 -3.97 7.28 29.84
C LYS A 138 -5.24 7.73 29.11
N ASN A 139 -6.33 7.07 29.38
CA ASN A 139 -7.68 7.61 29.51
C ASN A 139 -8.71 6.51 29.41
N THR A 140 -8.77 5.68 30.46
CA THR A 140 -10.03 5.01 30.82
C THR A 140 -10.04 4.87 32.34
N GLU A 141 -10.02 6.00 33.04
CA GLU A 141 -10.67 6.05 34.35
C GLU A 141 -12.17 6.11 34.06
N ILE A 142 -12.77 4.98 34.02
CA ILE A 142 -14.22 4.85 34.09
C ILE A 142 -14.55 5.13 35.54
N ASN A 143 -15.09 6.32 35.82
CA ASN A 143 -15.77 6.61 37.05
C ASN A 143 -16.94 5.64 37.19
N GLU A 144 -16.79 4.65 38.05
CA GLU A 144 -17.92 3.88 38.58
C GLU A 144 -18.76 4.83 39.45
N PRO A 145 -20.07 4.97 39.22
CA PRO A 145 -20.92 5.70 40.14
C PRO A 145 -21.14 4.83 41.39
N ASN A 146 -20.65 5.30 42.52
CA ASN A 146 -21.02 4.83 43.86
C ASN A 146 -22.53 4.84 43.98
N ASN A 147 -23.14 3.67 44.00
CA ASN A 147 -24.53 3.46 44.39
C ASN A 147 -24.55 2.93 45.83
N GLU A 148 -24.36 3.85 46.77
CA GLU A 148 -24.75 3.63 48.17
C GLU A 148 -26.26 3.82 48.24
N THR A 149 -27.00 2.74 48.26
CA THR A 149 -28.39 2.72 48.64
C THR A 149 -28.44 2.23 50.09
N GLU A 150 -28.51 3.18 51.00
CA GLU A 150 -28.88 2.95 52.40
C GLU A 150 -30.27 2.31 52.44
N GLY A 151 -30.35 1.26 53.26
CA GLY A 151 -31.60 0.60 53.60
C GLY A 151 -32.49 1.49 54.49
N ASN A 152 -33.75 1.35 54.30
CA ASN A 152 -34.73 1.60 55.36
C ASN A 152 -35.75 0.49 55.36
N ALA A 153 -35.66 -0.31 56.41
CA ALA A 153 -36.74 -1.12 56.88
C ALA A 153 -37.74 -0.23 57.61
N ASP A 154 -39.01 -0.47 57.39
CA ASP A 154 -40.11 -0.33 58.36
C ASP A 154 -41.35 -0.87 57.68
N GLU A 155 -41.79 -1.96 58.20
CA GLU A 155 -42.84 -2.15 59.25
C GLU A 155 -44.24 -2.21 58.67
N ILE A 156 -44.71 -3.47 58.60
CA ILE A 156 -45.92 -4.05 59.18
C ILE A 156 -47.17 -3.12 59.16
N VAL A 157 -48.31 -3.67 58.73
CA VAL A 157 -49.51 -3.89 59.54
C VAL A 157 -50.55 -4.69 58.72
N GLU A 158 -51.06 -5.75 59.37
CA GLU A 158 -52.25 -6.56 59.09
C GLU A 158 -53.53 -5.68 59.02
N ALA A 159 -54.49 -6.11 58.31
CA ALA A 159 -55.84 -6.42 58.77
C ALA A 159 -56.83 -6.48 57.64
N GLU A 160 -57.59 -7.53 57.70
CA GLU A 160 -58.94 -7.93 57.33
C GLU A 160 -59.19 -8.26 55.84
#